data_ad39c19c25cb3572b39c14c4705473d6
#
_entry.id   ad39c19c25cb3572b39c14c4705473d6
#
_cell.length_a   1.000
_cell.length_b   1.000
_cell.length_c   1.000
_cell.angle_alpha   90.00
_cell.angle_beta   90.00
_cell.angle_gamma   90.00
#
_symmetry.space_group_name_H-M   'P 1'
#
loop_
_entity.id
_entity.type
_entity.pdbx_description
1 polymer ?
#
loop_
_entity_poly.entity_id
_entity_poly.type
_entity_poly.pdbx_seq_one_letter_code
_entity_poly.pdbx_strand_id
1 'polypeptide(L)'
;NIFKATTDNGNMLQVIFFAIFFGIGLILIPEKKAQPVKAFFDAFNEVILKLIDLIMLAAPYGVFALLAALVVEAPSPDLFNALGLYTLCVLLGLFLMIVFYVALVSVFTKKSPRFFLNGISPAQLLAFSTSSSAATLPVTMERVQEHLGVEEEVSSFVLPIGTTINMDGTSLYQGIAAVFIAQTFGMNLDLGAQLGIIATASLASIGAAAVPSGGMVMLLIVLGQAGIPEAGLALIFAVDRPLDMCRTMVNVTGDATVSMMVAKSVGKLKIPKEKHWDDHYPKK
;
A
#
# COMPACT_ATOMS: atom_id res chain seq x y z
N ASN A 1 21.17 -2.00 18.27
CA ASN A 1 21.44 -3.41 17.93
C ASN A 1 20.23 -3.95 17.16
N ILE A 2 20.42 -4.29 15.87
CA ILE A 2 19.36 -4.73 14.98
C ILE A 2 18.57 -5.92 15.55
N PHE A 3 19.24 -6.93 16.09
CA PHE A 3 18.56 -8.10 16.66
C PHE A 3 17.67 -7.75 17.85
N LYS A 4 18.04 -6.74 18.67
CA LYS A 4 17.17 -6.23 19.73
C LYS A 4 15.99 -5.45 19.15
N ALA A 5 16.20 -4.72 18.07
CA ALA A 5 15.12 -3.95 17.42
C ALA A 5 14.05 -4.86 16.80
N THR A 6 14.42 -6.06 16.31
CA THR A 6 13.44 -7.02 15.73
C THR A 6 12.59 -7.74 16.76
N THR A 7 12.85 -7.60 18.05
CA THR A 7 12.08 -8.24 19.13
C THR A 7 11.06 -7.32 19.80
N ASP A 8 10.97 -6.08 19.35
CA ASP A 8 10.11 -5.06 19.95
C ASP A 8 9.49 -4.17 18.84
N ASN A 9 8.17 -4.18 18.74
CA ASN A 9 7.43 -3.41 17.74
C ASN A 9 7.72 -1.91 17.82
N GLY A 10 7.96 -1.35 19.01
CA GLY A 10 8.34 0.05 19.21
C GLY A 10 9.66 0.45 18.54
N ASN A 11 10.50 -0.53 18.18
CA ASN A 11 11.80 -0.31 17.55
C ASN A 11 11.81 -0.58 16.03
N MET A 12 10.66 -0.83 15.42
CA MET A 12 10.58 -1.21 13.99
C MET A 12 11.10 -0.13 13.04
N LEU A 13 11.00 1.16 13.39
CA LEU A 13 11.63 2.22 12.59
C LEU A 13 13.16 2.05 12.49
N GLN A 14 13.81 1.53 13.53
CA GLN A 14 15.25 1.22 13.49
C GLN A 14 15.53 0.07 12.51
N VAL A 15 14.63 -0.91 12.43
CA VAL A 15 14.73 -2.04 11.48
C VAL A 15 14.59 -1.52 10.04
N ILE A 16 13.60 -0.67 9.76
CA ILE A 16 13.38 -0.06 8.45
C ILE A 16 14.61 0.75 8.03
N PHE A 17 15.12 1.59 8.92
CA PHE A 17 16.31 2.38 8.67
C PHE A 17 17.53 1.52 8.35
N PHE A 18 17.75 0.46 9.16
CA PHE A 18 18.82 -0.51 8.89
C PHE A 18 18.64 -1.18 7.52
N ALA A 19 17.44 -1.62 7.17
CA ALA A 19 17.16 -2.29 5.90
C ALA A 19 17.46 -1.38 4.70
N ILE A 20 17.12 -0.09 4.78
CA ILE A 20 17.47 0.90 3.75
C ILE A 20 18.99 1.01 3.58
N PHE A 21 19.73 1.18 4.68
CA PHE A 21 21.20 1.28 4.63
C PHE A 21 21.84 -0.01 4.13
N PHE A 22 21.32 -1.16 4.55
CA PHE A 22 21.78 -2.46 4.07
C PHE A 22 21.54 -2.61 2.55
N GLY A 23 20.37 -2.19 2.05
CA GLY A 23 20.08 -2.15 0.63
C GLY A 23 21.01 -1.23 -0.16
N ILE A 24 21.31 -0.04 0.36
CA ILE A 24 22.31 0.87 -0.22
C ILE A 24 23.68 0.18 -0.27
N GLY A 25 24.08 -0.50 0.81
CA GLY A 25 25.33 -1.26 0.85
C GLY A 25 25.38 -2.35 -0.23
N LEU A 26 24.28 -3.05 -0.48
CA LEU A 26 24.19 -4.06 -1.56
C LEU A 26 24.36 -3.46 -2.96
N ILE A 27 23.91 -2.23 -3.19
CA ILE A 27 24.07 -1.53 -4.47
C ILE A 27 25.54 -1.12 -4.69
N LEU A 28 26.26 -0.80 -3.62
CA LEU A 28 27.63 -0.30 -3.68
C LEU A 28 28.70 -1.40 -3.86
N ILE A 29 28.37 -2.67 -3.64
CA ILE A 29 29.29 -3.79 -3.85
C ILE A 29 29.11 -4.40 -5.26
N PRO A 30 30.14 -5.11 -5.78
CA PRO A 30 30.03 -5.79 -7.06
C PRO A 30 28.86 -6.76 -7.13
N GLU A 31 28.10 -6.76 -8.24
CA GLU A 31 26.89 -7.55 -8.45
C GLU A 31 27.07 -9.04 -8.10
N LYS A 32 28.20 -9.64 -8.50
CA LYS A 32 28.55 -11.04 -8.18
C LYS A 32 28.50 -11.36 -6.68
N LYS A 33 28.84 -10.37 -5.83
CA LYS A 33 28.85 -10.53 -4.37
C LYS A 33 27.49 -10.19 -3.77
N ALA A 34 26.73 -9.28 -4.39
CA ALA A 34 25.38 -8.92 -3.95
C ALA A 34 24.35 -10.03 -4.26
N GLN A 35 24.52 -10.74 -5.39
CA GLN A 35 23.55 -11.69 -5.91
C GLN A 35 23.13 -12.79 -4.92
N PRO A 36 24.01 -13.46 -4.17
CA PRO A 36 23.59 -14.46 -3.19
C PRO A 36 22.72 -13.89 -2.08
N VAL A 37 22.98 -12.65 -1.66
CA VAL A 37 22.20 -11.97 -0.61
C VAL A 37 20.84 -11.57 -1.14
N LYS A 38 20.77 -11.02 -2.36
CA LYS A 38 19.50 -10.72 -3.03
C LYS A 38 18.65 -11.98 -3.17
N ALA A 39 19.23 -13.07 -3.71
CA ALA A 39 18.52 -14.34 -3.89
C ALA A 39 18.02 -14.94 -2.56
N PHE A 40 18.77 -14.76 -1.47
CA PHE A 40 18.34 -15.18 -0.14
C PHE A 40 17.08 -14.40 0.30
N PHE A 41 17.09 -13.07 0.18
CA PHE A 41 15.95 -12.26 0.58
C PHE A 41 14.74 -12.47 -0.32
N ASP A 42 14.94 -12.67 -1.63
CA ASP A 42 13.87 -12.99 -2.57
C ASP A 42 13.19 -14.31 -2.19
N ALA A 43 13.98 -15.38 -2.00
CA ALA A 43 13.45 -16.68 -1.58
C ALA A 43 12.79 -16.61 -0.18
N PHE A 44 13.37 -15.86 0.76
CA PHE A 44 12.79 -15.66 2.08
C PHE A 44 11.44 -14.94 1.99
N ASN A 45 11.35 -13.90 1.15
CA ASN A 45 10.11 -13.18 0.91
C ASN A 45 9.02 -14.09 0.33
N GLU A 46 9.34 -14.97 -0.65
CA GLU A 46 8.39 -15.93 -1.19
C GLU A 46 7.83 -16.88 -0.12
N VAL A 47 8.70 -17.35 0.80
CA VAL A 47 8.26 -18.17 1.92
C VAL A 47 7.31 -17.41 2.84
N ILE A 48 7.62 -16.15 3.18
CA ILE A 48 6.74 -15.31 4.01
C ILE A 48 5.40 -15.06 3.32
N LEU A 49 5.40 -14.76 2.01
CA LEU A 49 4.15 -14.59 1.25
C LEU A 49 3.30 -15.86 1.29
N LYS A 50 3.93 -17.03 1.17
CA LYS A 50 3.21 -18.33 1.28
C LYS A 50 2.65 -18.60 2.66
N LEU A 51 3.37 -18.21 3.72
CA LEU A 51 2.84 -18.28 5.09
C LEU A 51 1.63 -17.34 5.28
N ILE A 52 1.68 -16.13 4.71
CA ILE A 52 0.55 -15.21 4.73
C ILE A 52 -0.66 -15.81 4.02
N ASP A 53 -0.49 -16.41 2.83
CA ASP A 53 -1.57 -17.11 2.12
C ASP A 53 -2.23 -18.18 3.01
N LEU A 54 -1.43 -18.99 3.72
CA LEU A 54 -1.95 -20.03 4.62
C LEU A 54 -2.74 -19.42 5.79
N ILE A 55 -2.24 -18.34 6.39
CA ILE A 55 -2.95 -17.63 7.47
C ILE A 55 -4.26 -17.03 6.94
N MET A 56 -4.25 -16.49 5.73
CA MET A 56 -5.43 -15.89 5.10
C MET A 56 -6.55 -16.90 4.81
N LEU A 57 -6.28 -18.20 4.77
CA LEU A 57 -7.34 -19.22 4.72
C LEU A 57 -8.19 -19.23 6.00
N ALA A 58 -7.63 -18.85 7.14
CA ALA A 58 -8.34 -18.73 8.40
C ALA A 58 -9.04 -17.36 8.58
N ALA A 59 -8.70 -16.37 7.74
CA ALA A 59 -9.20 -15.00 7.88
C ALA A 59 -10.74 -14.87 7.93
N PRO A 60 -11.55 -15.59 7.11
CA PRO A 60 -13.01 -15.50 7.19
C PRO A 60 -13.56 -15.89 8.57
N TYR A 61 -12.98 -16.90 9.19
CA TYR A 61 -13.38 -17.35 10.52
C TYR A 61 -12.95 -16.36 11.60
N GLY A 62 -11.74 -15.83 11.49
CA GLY A 62 -11.23 -14.79 12.39
C GLY A 62 -12.06 -13.51 12.32
N VAL A 63 -12.38 -13.04 11.11
CA VAL A 63 -13.23 -11.86 10.90
C VAL A 63 -14.62 -12.08 11.47
N PHE A 64 -15.22 -13.24 11.22
CA PHE A 64 -16.53 -13.59 11.80
C PHE A 64 -16.50 -13.58 13.33
N ALA A 65 -15.50 -14.22 13.94
CA ALA A 65 -15.37 -14.28 15.40
C ALA A 65 -15.18 -12.87 16.01
N LEU A 66 -14.33 -12.02 15.39
CA LEU A 66 -14.12 -10.65 15.85
C LEU A 66 -15.35 -9.77 15.69
N LEU A 67 -16.09 -9.92 14.59
CA LEU A 67 -17.39 -9.23 14.40
C LEU A 67 -18.42 -9.69 15.43
N ALA A 68 -18.51 -10.99 15.68
CA ALA A 68 -19.43 -11.53 16.68
C ALA A 68 -19.08 -11.00 18.09
N ALA A 69 -17.79 -11.02 18.46
CA ALA A 69 -17.33 -10.45 19.73
C ALA A 69 -17.68 -8.96 19.82
N LEU A 70 -17.40 -8.19 18.77
CA LEU A 70 -17.71 -6.75 18.71
C LEU A 70 -19.22 -6.49 18.92
N VAL A 71 -20.08 -7.29 18.30
CA VAL A 71 -21.55 -7.14 18.44
C VAL A 71 -22.00 -7.47 19.86
N VAL A 72 -21.43 -8.50 20.48
CA VAL A 72 -21.79 -8.96 21.84
C VAL A 72 -21.23 -8.05 22.92
N GLU A 73 -19.99 -7.59 22.75
CA GLU A 73 -19.27 -6.80 23.73
C GLU A 73 -19.45 -5.28 23.57
N ALA A 74 -20.05 -4.84 22.46
CA ALA A 74 -20.25 -3.42 22.19
C ALA A 74 -21.06 -2.75 23.30
N PRO A 75 -20.51 -1.76 24.00
CA PRO A 75 -21.16 -1.12 25.14
C PRO A 75 -22.37 -0.28 24.73
N SER A 76 -22.46 0.12 23.45
CA SER A 76 -23.57 0.89 22.91
C SER A 76 -23.65 0.82 21.38
N PRO A 77 -24.82 1.12 20.77
CA PRO A 77 -24.96 1.31 19.32
C PRO A 77 -24.05 2.41 18.75
N ASP A 78 -23.57 3.34 19.58
CA ASP A 78 -22.71 4.45 19.17
C ASP A 78 -21.36 3.98 18.62
N LEU A 79 -20.89 2.81 19.04
CA LEU A 79 -19.66 2.23 18.50
C LEU A 79 -19.81 1.91 17.01
N PHE A 80 -20.97 1.41 16.59
CA PHE A 80 -21.24 1.13 15.17
C PHE A 80 -21.33 2.41 14.35
N ASN A 81 -21.91 3.47 14.91
CA ASN A 81 -21.94 4.79 14.28
C ASN A 81 -20.50 5.35 14.13
N ALA A 82 -19.69 5.24 15.16
CA ALA A 82 -18.29 5.67 15.13
C ALA A 82 -17.47 4.88 14.08
N LEU A 83 -17.67 3.55 14.00
CA LEU A 83 -17.03 2.70 13.00
C LEU A 83 -17.50 3.02 11.56
N GLY A 84 -18.77 3.35 11.40
CA GLY A 84 -19.34 3.83 10.14
C GLY A 84 -18.72 5.16 9.69
N LEU A 85 -18.60 6.12 10.61
CA LEU A 85 -17.94 7.41 10.36
C LEU A 85 -16.45 7.25 10.05
N TYR A 86 -15.76 6.38 10.77
CA TYR A 86 -14.37 6.02 10.47
C TYR A 86 -14.23 5.48 9.04
N THR A 87 -15.06 4.51 8.68
CA THR A 87 -15.07 3.91 7.34
C THR A 87 -15.29 4.98 6.26
N LEU A 88 -16.29 5.85 6.48
CA LEU A 88 -16.59 6.94 5.55
C LEU A 88 -15.42 7.92 5.44
N CYS A 89 -14.76 8.26 6.54
CA CYS A 89 -13.61 9.15 6.57
C CYS A 89 -12.45 8.56 5.76
N VAL A 90 -12.15 7.26 5.91
CA VAL A 90 -11.13 6.58 5.11
C VAL A 90 -11.49 6.58 3.63
N LEU A 91 -12.71 6.21 3.27
CA LEU A 91 -13.17 6.19 1.87
C LEU A 91 -13.12 7.58 1.23
N LEU A 92 -13.52 8.62 1.96
CA LEU A 92 -13.42 10.01 1.49
C LEU A 92 -11.97 10.41 1.27
N GLY A 93 -11.06 10.08 2.20
CA GLY A 93 -9.64 10.34 2.04
C GLY A 93 -9.04 9.64 0.81
N LEU A 94 -9.36 8.36 0.62
CA LEU A 94 -8.93 7.59 -0.56
C LEU A 94 -9.50 8.17 -1.86
N PHE A 95 -10.75 8.59 -1.87
CA PHE A 95 -11.34 9.27 -3.03
C PHE A 95 -10.63 10.59 -3.35
N LEU A 96 -10.35 11.42 -2.35
CA LEU A 96 -9.61 12.66 -2.53
C LEU A 96 -8.20 12.41 -3.06
N MET A 97 -7.54 11.31 -2.67
CA MET A 97 -6.25 10.92 -3.24
C MET A 97 -6.36 10.58 -4.73
N ILE A 98 -7.38 9.85 -5.16
CA ILE A 98 -7.60 9.59 -6.59
C ILE A 98 -7.80 10.91 -7.34
N VAL A 99 -8.61 11.83 -6.81
CA VAL A 99 -8.81 13.16 -7.41
C VAL A 99 -7.48 13.91 -7.52
N PHE A 100 -6.65 13.84 -6.48
CA PHE A 100 -5.32 14.44 -6.46
C PHE A 100 -4.41 13.84 -7.54
N TYR A 101 -4.35 12.51 -7.69
CA TYR A 101 -3.56 11.86 -8.73
C TYR A 101 -4.03 12.23 -10.14
N VAL A 102 -5.34 12.24 -10.37
CA VAL A 102 -5.93 12.67 -11.64
C VAL A 102 -5.55 14.12 -11.96
N ALA A 103 -5.58 15.00 -10.96
CA ALA A 103 -5.17 16.38 -11.12
C ALA A 103 -3.66 16.48 -11.45
N LEU A 104 -2.80 15.76 -10.74
CA LEU A 104 -1.36 15.70 -11.02
C LEU A 104 -1.08 15.25 -12.45
N VAL A 105 -1.66 14.11 -12.87
CA VAL A 105 -1.50 13.63 -14.25
C VAL A 105 -1.96 14.66 -15.25
N SER A 106 -3.13 15.29 -15.03
CA SER A 106 -3.69 16.27 -15.97
C SER A 106 -2.82 17.52 -16.08
N VAL A 107 -2.29 18.02 -14.98
CA VAL A 107 -1.43 19.22 -14.94
C VAL A 107 -0.06 18.93 -15.57
N PHE A 108 0.60 17.85 -15.16
CA PHE A 108 1.98 17.58 -15.59
C PHE A 108 2.07 16.97 -16.98
N THR A 109 1.15 16.06 -17.33
CA THR A 109 1.21 15.36 -18.62
C THR A 109 0.32 15.97 -19.70
N LYS A 110 -0.58 16.87 -19.32
CA LYS A 110 -1.62 17.47 -20.18
C LYS A 110 -2.57 16.43 -20.79
N LYS A 111 -2.71 15.26 -20.17
CA LYS A 111 -3.67 14.23 -20.55
C LYS A 111 -4.98 14.44 -19.81
N SER A 112 -6.10 14.09 -20.45
CA SER A 112 -7.42 14.26 -19.82
C SER A 112 -7.63 13.29 -18.66
N PRO A 113 -8.42 13.67 -17.63
CA PRO A 113 -8.82 12.78 -16.54
C PRO A 113 -9.40 11.44 -17.04
N ARG A 114 -10.27 11.52 -18.04
CA ARG A 114 -10.90 10.34 -18.63
C ARG A 114 -9.89 9.40 -19.30
N PHE A 115 -8.89 9.94 -19.97
CA PHE A 115 -7.81 9.14 -20.57
C PHE A 115 -7.07 8.33 -19.49
N PHE A 116 -6.68 8.98 -18.40
CA PHE A 116 -5.95 8.32 -17.31
C PHE A 116 -6.80 7.25 -16.62
N LEU A 117 -8.02 7.60 -16.21
CA LEU A 117 -8.90 6.65 -15.51
C LEU A 117 -9.29 5.46 -16.38
N ASN A 118 -9.62 5.65 -17.65
CA ASN A 118 -9.91 4.54 -18.56
C ASN A 118 -8.67 3.67 -18.79
N GLY A 119 -7.49 4.29 -18.90
CA GLY A 119 -6.23 3.58 -19.07
C GLY A 119 -5.92 2.64 -17.92
N ILE A 120 -6.10 3.10 -16.66
CA ILE A 120 -5.71 2.32 -15.48
C ILE A 120 -6.83 1.47 -14.87
N SER A 121 -8.10 1.68 -15.25
CA SER A 121 -9.24 1.03 -14.60
C SER A 121 -9.18 -0.50 -14.50
N PRO A 122 -8.67 -1.29 -15.49
CA PRO A 122 -8.55 -2.73 -15.32
C PRO A 122 -7.57 -3.13 -14.21
N ALA A 123 -6.46 -2.39 -14.06
CA ALA A 123 -5.52 -2.61 -12.95
C ALA A 123 -6.15 -2.21 -11.61
N GLN A 124 -6.93 -1.12 -11.56
CA GLN A 124 -7.68 -0.73 -10.36
C GLN A 124 -8.69 -1.81 -9.94
N LEU A 125 -9.43 -2.39 -10.88
CA LEU A 125 -10.38 -3.47 -10.59
C LEU A 125 -9.68 -4.73 -10.08
N LEU A 126 -8.55 -5.09 -10.66
CA LEU A 126 -7.76 -6.23 -10.20
C LEU A 126 -7.17 -5.95 -8.80
N ALA A 127 -6.64 -4.76 -8.57
CA ALA A 127 -6.14 -4.34 -7.27
C ALA A 127 -7.24 -4.38 -6.19
N PHE A 128 -8.42 -3.90 -6.52
CA PHE A 128 -9.60 -3.98 -5.65
C PHE A 128 -9.95 -5.44 -5.32
N SER A 129 -9.96 -6.34 -6.29
CA SER A 129 -10.35 -7.74 -6.07
C SER A 129 -9.29 -8.54 -5.32
N THR A 130 -8.01 -8.29 -5.56
CA THR A 130 -6.89 -9.04 -4.96
C THR A 130 -6.43 -8.47 -3.63
N SER A 131 -6.60 -7.17 -3.39
CA SER A 131 -5.97 -6.41 -2.30
C SER A 131 -4.44 -6.59 -2.28
N SER A 132 -3.81 -6.79 -3.44
CA SER A 132 -2.38 -6.99 -3.57
C SER A 132 -1.82 -6.19 -4.76
N SER A 133 -1.02 -5.17 -4.47
CA SER A 133 -0.32 -4.41 -5.52
C SER A 133 0.68 -5.30 -6.26
N ALA A 134 1.33 -6.24 -5.56
CA ALA A 134 2.26 -7.19 -6.17
C ALA A 134 1.56 -8.12 -7.18
N ALA A 135 0.42 -8.70 -6.81
CA ALA A 135 -0.37 -9.53 -7.71
C ALA A 135 -0.93 -8.75 -8.91
N THR A 136 -1.13 -7.45 -8.75
CA THR A 136 -1.66 -6.55 -9.80
C THR A 136 -0.57 -6.02 -10.73
N LEU A 137 0.70 -6.08 -10.33
CA LEU A 137 1.82 -5.46 -11.03
C LEU A 137 1.88 -5.82 -12.53
N PRO A 138 1.71 -7.07 -12.98
CA PRO A 138 1.76 -7.39 -14.41
C PRO A 138 0.71 -6.63 -15.23
N VAL A 139 -0.53 -6.54 -14.72
CA VAL A 139 -1.60 -5.79 -15.38
C VAL A 139 -1.35 -4.28 -15.31
N THR A 140 -0.82 -3.79 -14.18
CA THR A 140 -0.42 -2.38 -14.06
C THR A 140 0.64 -2.02 -15.10
N MET A 141 1.64 -2.88 -15.31
CA MET A 141 2.68 -2.69 -16.32
C MET A 141 2.09 -2.63 -17.73
N GLU A 142 1.26 -3.60 -18.09
CA GLU A 142 0.57 -3.64 -19.39
C GLU A 142 -0.24 -2.34 -19.61
N ARG A 143 -1.07 -1.96 -18.63
CA ARG A 143 -1.92 -0.77 -18.75
C ARG A 143 -1.13 0.53 -18.88
N VAL A 144 -0.05 0.66 -18.11
CA VAL A 144 0.80 1.84 -18.13
C VAL A 144 1.58 1.94 -19.44
N GLN A 145 2.06 0.84 -19.98
CA GLN A 145 2.80 0.81 -21.26
C GLN A 145 1.88 1.01 -22.46
N GLU A 146 0.84 0.19 -22.58
CA GLU A 146 0.04 0.09 -23.81
C GLU A 146 -1.07 1.14 -23.88
N HIS A 147 -1.66 1.51 -22.73
CA HIS A 147 -2.81 2.42 -22.69
C HIS A 147 -2.48 3.83 -22.17
N LEU A 148 -1.45 3.97 -21.34
CA LEU A 148 -1.02 5.30 -20.85
C LEU A 148 0.20 5.84 -21.61
N GLY A 149 0.89 5.00 -22.39
CA GLY A 149 1.97 5.40 -23.29
C GLY A 149 3.31 5.63 -22.62
N VAL A 150 3.55 5.02 -21.47
CA VAL A 150 4.86 5.04 -20.79
C VAL A 150 5.77 3.99 -21.44
N GLU A 151 6.99 4.39 -21.80
CA GLU A 151 7.96 3.44 -22.36
C GLU A 151 8.35 2.37 -21.34
N GLU A 152 8.61 1.15 -21.83
CA GLU A 152 8.95 -0.03 -21.03
C GLU A 152 10.15 0.23 -20.10
N GLU A 153 11.15 0.95 -20.56
CA GLU A 153 12.34 1.29 -19.76
C GLU A 153 11.99 2.04 -18.46
N VAL A 154 10.97 2.94 -18.51
CA VAL A 154 10.51 3.68 -17.34
C VAL A 154 9.60 2.82 -16.47
N SER A 155 8.62 2.17 -17.08
CA SER A 155 7.64 1.37 -16.34
C SER A 155 8.26 0.17 -15.63
N SER A 156 9.21 -0.52 -16.28
CA SER A 156 9.91 -1.68 -15.70
C SER A 156 10.80 -1.31 -14.51
N PHE A 157 11.16 -0.04 -14.37
CA PHE A 157 11.90 0.45 -13.20
C PHE A 157 10.96 1.02 -12.14
N VAL A 158 10.04 1.91 -12.54
CA VAL A 158 9.22 2.67 -11.59
C VAL A 158 8.16 1.80 -10.92
N LEU A 159 7.46 0.94 -11.68
CA LEU A 159 6.33 0.19 -11.13
C LEU A 159 6.72 -0.88 -10.10
N PRO A 160 7.78 -1.70 -10.29
CA PRO A 160 8.21 -2.65 -9.26
C PRO A 160 8.64 -1.95 -7.96
N ILE A 161 9.31 -0.80 -8.06
CA ILE A 161 9.67 0.00 -6.89
C ILE A 161 8.43 0.60 -6.25
N GLY A 162 7.54 1.19 -7.05
CA GLY A 162 6.28 1.79 -6.58
C GLY A 162 5.43 0.79 -5.80
N THR A 163 5.25 -0.41 -6.33
CA THR A 163 4.45 -1.48 -5.70
C THR A 163 4.84 -1.76 -4.24
N THR A 164 6.08 -1.50 -3.86
CA THR A 164 6.58 -1.74 -2.49
C THR A 164 6.78 -0.46 -1.68
N ILE A 165 7.07 0.66 -2.31
CA ILE A 165 7.43 1.91 -1.63
C ILE A 165 6.25 2.92 -1.65
N ASN A 166 5.51 2.97 -2.75
CA ASN A 166 4.46 3.96 -2.95
C ASN A 166 3.10 3.43 -2.45
N MET A 167 2.95 3.33 -1.14
CA MET A 167 1.73 2.83 -0.49
C MET A 167 0.94 3.96 0.19
N ASP A 168 0.60 4.99 -0.56
CA ASP A 168 -0.01 6.21 -0.06
C ASP A 168 -1.41 5.99 0.53
N GLY A 169 -2.22 5.12 -0.09
CA GLY A 169 -3.52 4.74 0.45
C GLY A 169 -3.39 4.00 1.79
N THR A 170 -2.33 3.21 1.95
CA THR A 170 -2.01 2.54 3.22
C THR A 170 -1.58 3.54 4.28
N SER A 171 -0.71 4.49 3.94
CA SER A 171 -0.27 5.55 4.86
C SER A 171 -1.45 6.40 5.35
N LEU A 172 -2.33 6.84 4.45
CA LEU A 172 -3.53 7.59 4.77
C LEU A 172 -4.45 6.80 5.73
N TYR A 173 -4.69 5.54 5.42
CA TYR A 173 -5.47 4.65 6.30
C TYR A 173 -4.87 4.55 7.69
N GLN A 174 -3.57 4.31 7.80
CA GLN A 174 -2.87 4.17 9.08
C GLN A 174 -2.98 5.45 9.93
N GLY A 175 -2.85 6.61 9.30
CA GLY A 175 -3.02 7.89 9.98
C GLY A 175 -4.44 8.06 10.55
N ILE A 176 -5.46 7.82 9.74
CA ILE A 176 -6.87 7.93 10.16
C ILE A 176 -7.19 6.89 11.24
N ALA A 177 -6.74 5.64 11.04
CA ALA A 177 -6.97 4.55 12.00
C ALA A 177 -6.33 4.84 13.37
N ALA A 178 -5.10 5.32 13.40
CA ALA A 178 -4.43 5.67 14.65
C ALA A 178 -5.17 6.77 15.42
N VAL A 179 -5.61 7.82 14.72
CA VAL A 179 -6.40 8.91 15.32
C VAL A 179 -7.74 8.39 15.83
N PHE A 180 -8.45 7.57 15.06
CA PHE A 180 -9.71 6.96 15.46
C PHE A 180 -9.56 6.11 16.72
N ILE A 181 -8.56 5.23 16.76
CA ILE A 181 -8.29 4.38 17.91
C ILE A 181 -7.95 5.24 19.13
N ALA A 182 -7.06 6.23 19.00
CA ALA A 182 -6.71 7.13 20.09
C ALA A 182 -7.96 7.82 20.68
N GLN A 183 -8.85 8.34 19.84
CA GLN A 183 -10.09 8.97 20.26
C GLN A 183 -11.01 7.99 21.01
N THR A 184 -11.11 6.75 20.52
CA THR A 184 -11.93 5.70 21.16
C THR A 184 -11.42 5.37 22.58
N PHE A 185 -10.11 5.47 22.82
CA PHE A 185 -9.49 5.32 24.14
C PHE A 185 -9.43 6.63 24.95
N GLY A 186 -10.11 7.69 24.48
CA GLY A 186 -10.17 8.98 25.19
C GLY A 186 -8.85 9.75 25.20
N MET A 187 -7.91 9.41 24.30
CA MET A 187 -6.62 10.08 24.20
C MET A 187 -6.74 11.40 23.45
N ASN A 188 -6.16 12.45 23.99
CA ASN A 188 -6.05 13.74 23.32
C ASN A 188 -4.70 13.81 22.59
N LEU A 189 -4.75 13.82 21.26
CA LEU A 189 -3.57 13.97 20.43
C LEU A 189 -3.31 15.45 20.16
N ASP A 190 -2.22 15.98 20.67
CA ASP A 190 -1.75 17.31 20.29
C ASP A 190 -1.20 17.33 18.85
N LEU A 191 -0.88 18.51 18.34
CA LEU A 191 -0.37 18.65 16.97
C LEU A 191 0.94 17.88 16.76
N GLY A 192 1.80 17.80 17.78
CA GLY A 192 3.07 17.07 17.73
C GLY A 192 2.82 15.57 17.57
N ALA A 193 1.91 14.99 18.35
CA ALA A 193 1.51 13.59 18.26
C ALA A 193 0.89 13.27 16.88
N GLN A 194 0.01 14.15 16.37
CA GLN A 194 -0.58 13.97 15.03
C GLN A 194 0.47 13.98 13.91
N LEU A 195 1.42 14.93 13.95
CA LEU A 195 2.53 14.97 12.99
C LEU A 195 3.44 13.75 13.12
N GLY A 196 3.66 13.27 14.35
CA GLY A 196 4.38 12.02 14.63
C GLY A 196 3.70 10.81 14.00
N ILE A 197 2.37 10.71 14.13
CA ILE A 197 1.57 9.65 13.48
C ILE A 197 1.71 9.71 11.96
N ILE A 198 1.60 10.90 11.34
CA ILE A 198 1.75 11.06 9.89
C ILE A 198 3.14 10.61 9.43
N ALA A 199 4.19 11.06 10.10
CA ALA A 199 5.56 10.70 9.75
C ALA A 199 5.80 9.18 9.90
N THR A 200 5.32 8.58 11.01
CA THR A 200 5.47 7.15 11.26
C THR A 200 4.63 6.32 10.29
N ALA A 201 3.39 6.71 10.00
CA ALA A 201 2.56 6.03 9.01
C ALA A 201 3.18 6.06 7.61
N SER A 202 3.77 7.19 7.21
CA SER A 202 4.47 7.32 5.93
C SER A 202 5.70 6.39 5.86
N LEU A 203 6.48 6.30 6.93
CA LEU A 203 7.63 5.39 6.99
C LEU A 203 7.22 3.92 7.09
N ALA A 204 6.19 3.63 7.88
CA ALA A 204 5.67 2.27 8.05
C ALA A 204 5.05 1.74 6.75
N SER A 205 4.36 2.60 5.99
CA SER A 205 3.77 2.20 4.70
C SER A 205 4.83 1.80 3.67
N ILE A 206 6.01 2.44 3.67
CA ILE A 206 7.15 2.05 2.81
C ILE A 206 7.64 0.62 3.13
N GLY A 207 7.54 0.20 4.38
CA GLY A 207 7.91 -1.16 4.79
C GLY A 207 6.77 -2.19 4.72
N ALA A 208 5.58 -1.78 4.31
CA ALA A 208 4.43 -2.68 4.22
C ALA A 208 4.60 -3.66 3.06
N ALA A 209 4.30 -4.93 3.31
CA ALA A 209 4.26 -5.91 2.23
C ALA A 209 3.06 -5.61 1.30
N ALA A 210 3.27 -5.76 -0.01
CA ALA A 210 2.26 -5.51 -1.04
C ALA A 210 1.22 -6.64 -1.16
N VAL A 211 0.75 -7.15 -0.02
CA VAL A 211 -0.15 -8.30 0.13
C VAL A 211 -1.38 -7.92 0.96
N PRO A 212 -2.46 -8.70 0.91
CA PRO A 212 -3.66 -8.44 1.70
C PRO A 212 -3.36 -8.26 3.19
N SER A 213 -3.98 -7.24 3.79
CA SER A 213 -3.85 -6.85 5.20
C SER A 213 -2.43 -6.46 5.66
N GLY A 214 -1.44 -6.33 4.74
CA GLY A 214 -0.08 -5.89 5.08
C GLY A 214 -0.04 -4.53 5.79
N GLY A 215 -0.91 -3.62 5.41
CA GLY A 215 -1.03 -2.30 6.02
C GLY A 215 -1.49 -2.34 7.49
N MET A 216 -2.32 -3.32 7.87
CA MET A 216 -2.79 -3.47 9.24
C MET A 216 -1.67 -3.94 10.18
N VAL A 217 -0.81 -4.85 9.72
CA VAL A 217 0.35 -5.30 10.51
C VAL A 217 1.27 -4.11 10.79
N MET A 218 1.51 -3.27 9.80
CA MET A 218 2.35 -2.08 9.96
C MET A 218 1.69 -0.98 10.80
N LEU A 219 0.36 -0.99 10.97
CA LEU A 219 -0.34 -0.07 11.86
C LEU A 219 0.07 -0.28 13.33
N LEU A 220 0.44 -1.50 13.74
CA LEU A 220 1.01 -1.76 15.08
C LEU A 220 2.20 -0.84 15.39
N ILE A 221 3.05 -0.60 14.40
CA ILE A 221 4.22 0.29 14.55
C ILE A 221 3.77 1.73 14.81
N VAL A 222 2.75 2.18 14.08
CA VAL A 222 2.21 3.54 14.23
C VAL A 222 1.58 3.72 15.60
N LEU A 223 0.80 2.72 16.05
CA LEU A 223 0.16 2.75 17.37
C LEU A 223 1.20 2.71 18.48
N GLY A 224 2.17 1.79 18.41
CA GLY A 224 3.24 1.66 19.42
C GLY A 224 4.08 2.93 19.53
N GLN A 225 4.44 3.54 18.41
CA GLN A 225 5.21 4.80 18.40
C GLN A 225 4.44 5.98 18.99
N ALA A 226 3.12 6.00 18.82
CA ALA A 226 2.24 7.04 19.36
C ALA A 226 1.73 6.74 20.78
N GLY A 227 2.13 5.60 21.38
CA GLY A 227 1.66 5.17 22.69
C GLY A 227 0.16 4.83 22.73
N ILE A 228 -0.43 4.49 21.58
CA ILE A 228 -1.85 4.15 21.43
C ILE A 228 -2.02 2.64 21.70
N PRO A 229 -3.03 2.21 22.48
CA PRO A 229 -3.23 0.80 22.78
C PRO A 229 -3.47 -0.06 21.53
N GLU A 230 -2.65 -1.09 21.34
CA GLU A 230 -2.75 -2.03 20.20
C GLU A 230 -4.08 -2.82 20.20
N ALA A 231 -4.71 -2.97 21.36
CA ALA A 231 -6.02 -3.60 21.51
C ALA A 231 -7.12 -2.93 20.62
N GLY A 232 -6.93 -1.65 20.28
CA GLY A 232 -7.82 -0.91 19.38
C GLY A 232 -7.88 -1.45 17.96
N LEU A 233 -6.91 -2.26 17.52
CA LEU A 233 -6.97 -2.93 16.21
C LEU A 233 -8.21 -3.82 16.06
N ALA A 234 -8.67 -4.46 17.14
CA ALA A 234 -9.86 -5.29 17.12
C ALA A 234 -11.10 -4.51 16.64
N LEU A 235 -11.19 -3.22 16.96
CA LEU A 235 -12.32 -2.36 16.58
C LEU A 235 -12.44 -2.18 15.07
N ILE A 236 -11.30 -1.98 14.39
CA ILE A 236 -11.28 -1.66 12.95
C ILE A 236 -11.15 -2.89 12.06
N PHE A 237 -10.79 -4.04 12.64
CA PHE A 237 -10.56 -5.29 11.90
C PHE A 237 -11.81 -5.72 11.11
N ALA A 238 -12.98 -5.44 11.67
CA ALA A 238 -14.28 -5.76 11.07
C ALA A 238 -14.49 -5.12 9.68
N VAL A 239 -13.97 -3.92 9.48
CA VAL A 239 -14.13 -3.13 8.24
C VAL A 239 -12.84 -3.07 7.42
N ASP A 240 -11.75 -3.68 7.90
CA ASP A 240 -10.45 -3.59 7.24
C ASP A 240 -10.48 -4.17 5.81
N ARG A 241 -11.10 -5.32 5.61
CA ARG A 241 -11.05 -6.00 4.30
C ARG A 241 -11.59 -5.15 3.15
N PRO A 242 -12.80 -4.56 3.22
CA PRO A 242 -13.28 -3.63 2.19
C PRO A 242 -12.39 -2.40 2.02
N LEU A 243 -11.84 -1.88 3.11
CA LEU A 243 -10.94 -0.74 3.07
C LEU A 243 -9.60 -1.09 2.42
N ASP A 244 -9.09 -2.29 2.65
CA ASP A 244 -7.86 -2.80 2.02
C ASP A 244 -7.99 -2.90 0.51
N MET A 245 -9.14 -3.38 0.00
CA MET A 245 -9.48 -3.40 -1.42
C MET A 245 -9.40 -1.97 -2.02
N CYS A 246 -9.99 -0.99 -1.34
CA CYS A 246 -9.97 0.41 -1.78
C CYS A 246 -8.57 1.02 -1.69
N ARG A 247 -7.81 0.73 -0.64
CA ARG A 247 -6.42 1.21 -0.46
C ARG A 247 -5.51 0.73 -1.58
N THR A 248 -5.60 -0.56 -1.91
CA THR A 248 -4.79 -1.17 -2.96
C THR A 248 -5.07 -0.54 -4.32
N MET A 249 -6.35 -0.26 -4.61
CA MET A 249 -6.73 0.47 -5.82
C MET A 249 -6.05 1.85 -5.88
N VAL A 250 -6.01 2.58 -4.77
CA VAL A 250 -5.36 3.89 -4.67
C VAL A 250 -3.84 3.77 -4.86
N ASN A 251 -3.19 2.80 -4.21
CA ASN A 251 -1.74 2.56 -4.34
C ASN A 251 -1.35 2.32 -5.80
N VAL A 252 -2.04 1.43 -6.51
CA VAL A 252 -1.81 1.14 -7.93
C VAL A 252 -2.05 2.37 -8.81
N THR A 253 -3.02 3.21 -8.46
CA THR A 253 -3.27 4.48 -9.17
C THR A 253 -2.11 5.46 -8.97
N GLY A 254 -1.56 5.51 -7.77
CA GLY A 254 -0.35 6.29 -7.44
C GLY A 254 0.86 5.82 -8.26
N ASP A 255 1.10 4.51 -8.33
CA ASP A 255 2.19 3.91 -9.12
C ASP A 255 2.12 4.34 -10.59
N ALA A 256 0.93 4.25 -11.20
CA ALA A 256 0.70 4.69 -12.58
C ALA A 256 0.92 6.20 -12.74
N THR A 257 0.49 7.01 -11.76
CA THR A 257 0.68 8.46 -11.75
C THR A 257 2.16 8.81 -11.76
N VAL A 258 2.94 8.24 -10.83
CA VAL A 258 4.39 8.47 -10.74
C VAL A 258 5.08 8.02 -12.02
N SER A 259 4.72 6.86 -12.56
CA SER A 259 5.28 6.33 -13.81
C SER A 259 5.05 7.29 -14.99
N MET A 260 3.85 7.85 -15.14
CA MET A 260 3.55 8.84 -16.18
C MET A 260 4.31 10.15 -15.97
N MET A 261 4.44 10.62 -14.73
CA MET A 261 5.17 11.84 -14.42
C MET A 261 6.67 11.69 -14.71
N VAL A 262 7.27 10.57 -14.30
CA VAL A 262 8.67 10.26 -14.60
C VAL A 262 8.88 10.16 -16.11
N ALA A 263 8.03 9.39 -16.81
CA ALA A 263 8.13 9.27 -18.27
C ALA A 263 8.02 10.64 -18.98
N LYS A 264 7.13 11.49 -18.48
CA LYS A 264 7.01 12.86 -19.02
C LYS A 264 8.27 13.69 -18.80
N SER A 265 8.87 13.60 -17.62
CA SER A 265 10.07 14.38 -17.26
C SER A 265 11.30 13.99 -18.08
N VAL A 266 11.43 12.70 -18.44
CA VAL A 266 12.55 12.18 -19.25
C VAL A 266 12.24 12.09 -20.75
N GLY A 267 11.08 12.59 -21.20
CA GLY A 267 10.68 12.58 -22.61
C GLY A 267 10.24 11.21 -23.17
N LYS A 268 9.90 10.27 -22.28
CA LYS A 268 9.51 8.88 -22.59
C LYS A 268 8.02 8.59 -22.40
N LEU A 269 7.19 9.63 -22.43
CA LEU A 269 5.73 9.51 -22.50
C LEU A 269 5.29 9.68 -23.96
N LYS A 270 4.85 8.60 -24.58
CA LYS A 270 4.47 8.53 -26.00
C LYS A 270 2.96 8.46 -26.19
N ILE A 271 2.55 8.42 -27.45
CA ILE A 271 1.17 8.10 -27.81
C ILE A 271 0.98 6.60 -27.55
N PRO A 272 -0.07 6.20 -26.81
CA PRO A 272 -0.34 4.78 -26.55
C PRO A 272 -0.41 3.96 -27.83
N LYS A 273 0.14 2.76 -27.78
CA LYS A 273 0.02 1.76 -28.84
C LYS A 273 -0.66 0.55 -28.19
N GLU A 274 -1.99 0.51 -28.31
CA GLU A 274 -2.73 -0.68 -27.93
C GLU A 274 -2.29 -1.84 -28.82
N LYS A 275 -1.83 -2.92 -28.20
CA LYS A 275 -1.56 -4.17 -28.91
C LYS A 275 -2.87 -4.94 -29.04
N HIS A 276 -3.12 -5.47 -30.23
CA HIS A 276 -4.18 -6.42 -30.45
C HIS A 276 -3.72 -7.82 -30.02
N TRP A 277 -4.67 -8.71 -29.73
CA TRP A 277 -4.38 -10.09 -29.34
C TRP A 277 -3.34 -10.78 -30.23
N ASP A 278 -3.44 -10.57 -31.55
CA ASP A 278 -2.54 -11.14 -32.54
C ASP A 278 -1.11 -10.59 -32.49
N ASP A 279 -0.88 -9.44 -31.87
CA ASP A 279 0.44 -8.82 -31.74
C ASP A 279 1.29 -9.47 -30.63
N HIS A 280 0.66 -10.24 -29.73
CA HIS A 280 1.35 -11.00 -28.69
C HIS A 280 1.94 -12.32 -29.18
N TYR A 281 1.60 -12.74 -30.41
CA TYR A 281 2.11 -13.96 -31.00
C TYR A 281 3.02 -13.64 -32.19
N PRO A 282 4.22 -14.25 -32.27
CA PRO A 282 5.08 -14.05 -33.44
C PRO A 282 4.34 -14.53 -34.69
N LYS A 283 4.15 -13.62 -35.65
CA LYS A 283 3.64 -13.97 -36.97
C LYS A 283 4.60 -15.00 -37.58
N LYS A 284 4.12 -16.23 -37.84
CA LYS A 284 4.89 -17.29 -38.47
C LYS A 284 5.28 -16.91 -39.90
#